data_c0076f14e39e2821a2e7ec9944ac9235
#
_entry.id   c0076f14e39e2821a2e7ec9944ac9235
#
_cell.length_a   1.000
_cell.length_b   1.000
_cell.length_c   1.000
_cell.angle_alpha   90.00
_cell.angle_beta   90.00
_cell.angle_gamma   90.00
#
_symmetry.space_group_name_H-M   'P 1'
#
loop_
_entity.id
_entity.type
_entity.pdbx_description
1 polymer ?
#
loop_
_entity_poly.entity_id
_entity_poly.type
_entity_poly.pdbx_seq_one_letter_code
_entity_poly.pdbx_strand_id
1 'polypeptide(L)'
;MKRRSEKNAQRTIKRPEQGKEKEQASGKRAFLKGFVFSAVLVLVIMWLLPVRYEVNDELGIVMTLSGRHGVPPDPYTPFVISEALHFMLYFLYGHWPSMPWLGMLMCFAEYLGGSLILSLFFRSKDGKYTLLAIPLFVMCVGSCLSLMSVTSASLLLELAVFLYLLEWTLFERCPVKNPRLYALFLSMCFVLSYSLRWAMALKALCFAVPVLCFAKRGQLRKTLPFIVVVAVFIIGDRGVLHYKTTEEHKAFAEYSKLRSDFNDTVKGFYHGERTLQALKKVGWSFDDYAFFRFWILYDSELFNVDTLKTFTKANNPQKEASVIGLIPGRIMRSYEKSKHFTLVVILSILSFFVYRLHNLRRLSRSDRLRIVCALGLIAGSVVFFMYYRFPGRVFVPLYIYLSGMSFLVFQAGSASFRGQGHVPSPGKITVVSAMLLVLLSLGQVHAQGKALIQDLESRKAMKDYIHRCITEVKNKTIYGNPLFVLMDPSTGLRSEAVHPLKELSDFPDVRLFPAGSKINSRVYFDALRQLGLKDGREFLKWLINNEEALLVLHTNSNERTEKVKYLWESYYARRIAPGQGVSMLPVHDFRGSTGIGLVFYSVVSTR
;
A
#
# COMPACT_ATOMS: atom_id res chain seq x y z
N MET A 1 32.41 -21.46 59.17
CA MET A 1 32.73 -20.76 57.90
C MET A 1 32.07 -21.37 56.67
N LYS A 2 32.03 -22.69 56.45
CA LYS A 2 31.41 -23.36 55.26
C LYS A 2 29.94 -22.94 54.99
N ARG A 3 29.04 -22.91 55.97
CA ARG A 3 27.63 -22.55 55.80
C ARG A 3 27.39 -21.11 55.32
N ARG A 4 28.30 -20.17 55.56
CA ARG A 4 28.22 -18.78 55.09
C ARG A 4 28.62 -18.66 53.60
N SER A 5 29.57 -19.47 53.18
CA SER A 5 30.02 -19.57 51.78
C SER A 5 28.92 -20.17 50.89
N GLU A 6 28.23 -21.23 51.30
CA GLU A 6 27.13 -21.85 50.57
C GLU A 6 25.90 -20.94 50.43
N LYS A 7 25.55 -20.20 51.48
CA LYS A 7 24.47 -19.20 51.41
C LYS A 7 24.79 -18.03 50.47
N ASN A 8 26.04 -17.61 50.42
CA ASN A 8 26.44 -16.55 49.47
C ASN A 8 26.51 -17.07 48.01
N ALA A 9 26.95 -18.30 47.80
CA ALA A 9 26.92 -18.94 46.47
C ALA A 9 25.46 -19.11 45.97
N GLN A 10 24.55 -19.59 46.82
CA GLN A 10 23.14 -19.69 46.47
C GLN A 10 22.46 -18.32 46.21
N ARG A 11 22.86 -17.26 46.93
CA ARG A 11 22.36 -15.89 46.67
C ARG A 11 22.90 -15.33 45.35
N THR A 12 24.11 -15.67 44.96
CA THR A 12 24.73 -15.20 43.71
C THR A 12 24.14 -15.90 42.49
N ILE A 13 23.71 -17.16 42.61
CA ILE A 13 23.06 -17.92 41.52
C ILE A 13 21.59 -17.48 41.37
N LYS A 14 20.84 -17.16 42.44
CA LYS A 14 19.42 -16.72 42.35
C LYS A 14 19.24 -15.29 41.80
N ARG A 15 20.22 -14.39 41.94
CA ARG A 15 20.12 -13.00 41.47
C ARG A 15 19.92 -12.87 39.93
N PRO A 16 20.63 -13.60 39.06
CA PRO A 16 20.44 -13.47 37.61
C PRO A 16 19.07 -13.99 37.15
N GLU A 17 18.47 -15.00 37.79
CA GLU A 17 17.15 -15.52 37.44
C GLU A 17 16.03 -14.55 37.80
N GLN A 18 16.07 -13.96 38.98
CA GLN A 18 15.08 -12.94 39.42
C GLN A 18 15.14 -11.69 38.53
N GLY A 19 16.31 -11.33 38.01
CA GLY A 19 16.47 -10.23 37.06
C GLY A 19 15.77 -10.52 35.73
N LYS A 20 15.90 -11.72 35.20
CA LYS A 20 15.27 -12.17 33.95
C LYS A 20 13.73 -12.25 34.10
N GLU A 21 13.23 -12.75 35.21
CA GLU A 21 11.76 -12.81 35.45
C GLU A 21 11.11 -11.42 35.53
N LYS A 22 11.75 -10.47 36.20
CA LYS A 22 11.27 -9.07 36.26
C LYS A 22 11.30 -8.40 34.87
N GLU A 23 12.31 -8.68 34.05
CA GLU A 23 12.41 -8.13 32.71
C GLU A 23 11.34 -8.73 31.75
N GLN A 24 11.07 -10.03 31.88
CA GLN A 24 10.00 -10.69 31.13
C GLN A 24 8.60 -10.22 31.53
N ALA A 25 8.35 -10.02 32.85
CA ALA A 25 7.08 -9.48 33.35
C ALA A 25 6.86 -8.04 32.83
N SER A 26 7.92 -7.22 32.79
CA SER A 26 7.88 -5.88 32.20
C SER A 26 7.59 -5.93 30.71
N GLY A 27 8.19 -6.87 29.97
CA GLY A 27 7.95 -7.07 28.56
C GLY A 27 6.50 -7.43 28.23
N LYS A 28 5.90 -8.37 28.98
CA LYS A 28 4.48 -8.74 28.82
C LYS A 28 3.52 -7.56 29.06
N ARG A 29 3.77 -6.78 30.15
CA ARG A 29 2.96 -5.59 30.46
C ARG A 29 3.06 -4.53 29.35
N ALA A 30 4.24 -4.30 28.80
CA ALA A 30 4.45 -3.36 27.72
C ALA A 30 3.73 -3.82 26.43
N PHE A 31 3.79 -5.13 26.15
CA PHE A 31 3.08 -5.73 25.02
C PHE A 31 1.56 -5.51 25.16
N LEU A 32 0.98 -5.88 26.30
CA LEU A 32 -0.43 -5.67 26.56
C LEU A 32 -0.83 -4.19 26.46
N LYS A 33 -0.04 -3.29 27.06
CA LYS A 33 -0.27 -1.84 26.94
C LYS A 33 -0.26 -1.36 25.49
N GLY A 34 0.68 -1.85 24.68
CA GLY A 34 0.76 -1.54 23.26
C GLY A 34 -0.51 -1.96 22.51
N PHE A 35 -1.00 -3.17 22.75
CA PHE A 35 -2.23 -3.68 22.13
C PHE A 35 -3.47 -2.90 22.57
N VAL A 36 -3.65 -2.65 23.87
CA VAL A 36 -4.81 -1.91 24.37
C VAL A 36 -4.80 -0.46 23.86
N PHE A 37 -3.66 0.21 23.93
CA PHE A 37 -3.54 1.59 23.46
C PHE A 37 -3.76 1.70 21.97
N SER A 38 -3.21 0.77 21.18
CA SER A 38 -3.42 0.72 19.72
C SER A 38 -4.89 0.46 19.38
N ALA A 39 -5.59 -0.42 20.11
CA ALA A 39 -7.01 -0.65 19.93
C ALA A 39 -7.84 0.62 20.15
N VAL A 40 -7.60 1.30 21.28
CA VAL A 40 -8.26 2.58 21.57
C VAL A 40 -7.96 3.62 20.51
N LEU A 41 -6.69 3.72 20.09
CA LEU A 41 -6.28 4.67 19.06
C LEU A 41 -6.94 4.40 17.72
N VAL A 42 -6.98 3.13 17.27
CA VAL A 42 -7.66 2.73 16.03
C VAL A 42 -9.13 3.11 16.09
N LEU A 43 -9.83 2.81 17.19
CA LEU A 43 -11.24 3.16 17.36
C LEU A 43 -11.45 4.68 17.34
N VAL A 44 -10.60 5.44 18.03
CA VAL A 44 -10.67 6.91 18.07
C VAL A 44 -10.41 7.50 16.68
N ILE A 45 -9.40 7.00 15.96
CA ILE A 45 -9.09 7.47 14.60
C ILE A 45 -10.25 7.15 13.65
N MET A 46 -10.79 5.93 13.69
CA MET A 46 -11.93 5.53 12.86
C MET A 46 -13.20 6.31 13.16
N TRP A 47 -13.34 6.81 14.38
CA TRP A 47 -14.48 7.64 14.80
C TRP A 47 -14.31 9.12 14.41
N LEU A 48 -13.08 9.66 14.56
CA LEU A 48 -12.79 11.09 14.37
C LEU A 48 -12.36 11.45 12.96
N LEU A 49 -11.67 10.53 12.26
CA LEU A 49 -11.11 10.80 10.94
C LEU A 49 -11.86 10.04 9.84
N PRO A 50 -11.93 10.63 8.65
CA PRO A 50 -12.49 9.96 7.47
C PRO A 50 -11.53 8.85 7.03
N VAL A 51 -11.93 7.61 7.25
CA VAL A 51 -11.22 6.44 6.75
C VAL A 51 -11.69 6.12 5.34
N ARG A 52 -10.76 5.90 4.40
CA ARG A 52 -11.05 5.63 3.00
C ARG A 52 -9.96 4.77 2.35
N TYR A 53 -10.26 4.20 1.20
CA TYR A 53 -9.24 3.61 0.35
C TYR A 53 -8.33 4.69 -0.25
N GLU A 54 -7.01 4.42 -0.31
CA GLU A 54 -6.05 5.34 -0.93
C GLU A 54 -6.10 5.27 -2.45
N VAL A 55 -6.35 4.09 -3.00
CA VAL A 55 -6.32 3.82 -4.45
C VAL A 55 -7.47 2.92 -4.90
N ASN A 56 -7.67 2.86 -6.22
CA ASN A 56 -8.76 2.09 -6.84
C ASN A 56 -8.50 0.57 -6.85
N ASP A 57 -7.27 0.13 -6.55
CA ASP A 57 -6.88 -1.29 -6.59
C ASP A 57 -7.71 -2.11 -5.60
N GLU A 58 -7.94 -1.58 -4.39
CA GLU A 58 -8.68 -2.26 -3.33
C GLU A 58 -10.14 -2.52 -3.73
N LEU A 59 -10.80 -1.51 -4.27
CA LEU A 59 -12.18 -1.68 -4.75
C LEU A 59 -12.23 -2.66 -5.93
N GLY A 60 -11.24 -2.61 -6.82
CA GLY A 60 -11.10 -3.57 -7.91
C GLY A 60 -10.96 -5.01 -7.43
N ILE A 61 -10.23 -5.24 -6.33
CA ILE A 61 -10.12 -6.55 -5.66
C ILE A 61 -11.48 -6.98 -5.12
N VAL A 62 -12.15 -6.11 -4.35
CA VAL A 62 -13.46 -6.40 -3.76
C VAL A 62 -14.49 -6.76 -4.83
N MET A 63 -14.61 -5.96 -5.88
CA MET A 63 -15.54 -6.23 -6.99
C MET A 63 -15.26 -7.57 -7.67
N THR A 64 -14.00 -7.87 -7.94
CA THR A 64 -13.60 -9.12 -8.61
C THR A 64 -13.87 -10.34 -7.73
N LEU A 65 -13.65 -10.24 -6.42
CA LEU A 65 -13.86 -11.37 -5.52
C LEU A 65 -15.31 -11.56 -5.10
N SER A 66 -16.08 -10.47 -5.01
CA SER A 66 -17.49 -10.52 -4.62
C SER A 66 -18.45 -10.80 -5.77
N GLY A 67 -18.02 -10.62 -7.02
CA GLY A 67 -18.89 -10.71 -8.19
C GLY A 67 -19.97 -9.64 -8.27
N ARG A 68 -19.76 -8.50 -7.60
CA ARG A 68 -20.73 -7.40 -7.55
C ARG A 68 -20.55 -6.41 -8.70
N HIS A 69 -21.57 -5.58 -8.89
CA HIS A 69 -21.62 -4.52 -9.90
C HIS A 69 -21.47 -5.03 -11.33
N GLY A 70 -21.95 -6.24 -11.62
CA GLY A 70 -21.88 -6.85 -12.96
C GLY A 70 -20.49 -7.39 -13.32
N VAL A 71 -19.52 -7.31 -12.42
CA VAL A 71 -18.18 -7.89 -12.62
C VAL A 71 -18.24 -9.37 -12.29
N PRO A 72 -17.93 -10.31 -13.23
CA PRO A 72 -17.89 -11.72 -12.92
C PRO A 72 -16.91 -12.05 -11.80
N PRO A 73 -17.27 -12.89 -10.82
CA PRO A 73 -16.36 -13.25 -9.74
C PRO A 73 -15.22 -14.13 -10.26
N ASP A 74 -13.98 -13.77 -9.92
CA ASP A 74 -12.80 -14.55 -10.33
C ASP A 74 -11.82 -14.73 -9.16
N PRO A 75 -11.68 -15.95 -8.64
CA PRO A 75 -10.73 -16.24 -7.56
C PRO A 75 -9.28 -16.35 -8.03
N TYR A 76 -9.01 -16.26 -9.33
CA TYR A 76 -7.69 -16.52 -9.91
C TYR A 76 -7.01 -15.29 -10.51
N THR A 77 -7.68 -14.16 -10.58
CA THR A 77 -7.05 -12.97 -11.15
C THR A 77 -5.81 -12.60 -10.35
N PRO A 78 -4.60 -12.68 -10.93
CA PRO A 78 -3.36 -12.38 -10.21
C PRO A 78 -3.29 -10.90 -9.92
N PHE A 79 -3.54 -10.55 -8.69
CA PHE A 79 -3.39 -9.19 -8.23
C PHE A 79 -2.23 -9.05 -7.25
N VAL A 80 -2.32 -8.01 -6.50
CA VAL A 80 -1.35 -7.57 -5.52
C VAL A 80 -1.35 -8.41 -4.25
N ILE A 81 -2.46 -9.12 -3.96
CA ILE A 81 -2.61 -10.01 -2.79
C ILE A 81 -2.17 -11.43 -3.14
N SER A 82 -1.89 -12.26 -2.12
CA SER A 82 -1.46 -13.65 -2.32
C SER A 82 -2.62 -14.53 -2.78
N GLU A 83 -2.30 -15.67 -3.37
CA GLU A 83 -3.31 -16.64 -3.84
C GLU A 83 -4.12 -17.22 -2.69
N ALA A 84 -3.46 -17.53 -1.58
CA ALA A 84 -4.14 -18.02 -0.38
C ALA A 84 -5.18 -17.01 0.13
N LEU A 85 -4.83 -15.72 0.14
CA LEU A 85 -5.76 -14.66 0.54
C LEU A 85 -6.88 -14.45 -0.49
N HIS A 86 -6.60 -14.55 -1.78
CA HIS A 86 -7.59 -14.51 -2.84
C HIS A 86 -8.70 -15.54 -2.60
N PHE A 87 -8.31 -16.81 -2.41
CA PHE A 87 -9.27 -17.89 -2.16
C PHE A 87 -10.07 -17.68 -0.88
N MET A 88 -9.40 -17.26 0.18
CA MET A 88 -10.06 -16.98 1.45
C MET A 88 -11.11 -15.88 1.30
N LEU A 89 -10.75 -14.75 0.68
CA LEU A 89 -11.66 -13.63 0.48
C LEU A 89 -12.80 -13.99 -0.49
N TYR A 90 -12.50 -14.70 -1.59
CA TYR A 90 -13.53 -15.20 -2.51
C TYR A 90 -14.57 -16.06 -1.79
N PHE A 91 -14.12 -17.01 -0.97
CA PHE A 91 -15.00 -17.84 -0.15
C PHE A 91 -15.82 -16.99 0.84
N LEU A 92 -15.17 -16.05 1.54
CA LEU A 92 -15.82 -15.20 2.52
C LEU A 92 -16.87 -14.27 1.89
N TYR A 93 -16.56 -13.63 0.76
CA TYR A 93 -17.53 -12.79 0.04
C TYR A 93 -18.67 -13.61 -0.55
N GLY A 94 -18.41 -14.85 -0.98
CA GLY A 94 -19.44 -15.76 -1.48
C GLY A 94 -20.45 -16.18 -0.41
N HIS A 95 -20.01 -16.38 0.84
CA HIS A 95 -20.87 -16.83 1.94
C HIS A 95 -21.47 -15.68 2.75
N TRP A 96 -20.69 -14.61 2.97
CA TRP A 96 -21.11 -13.44 3.73
C TRP A 96 -20.82 -12.14 2.95
N PRO A 97 -21.60 -11.91 1.90
CA PRO A 97 -21.33 -10.82 0.95
C PRO A 97 -21.52 -9.42 1.54
N SER A 98 -22.25 -9.28 2.65
CA SER A 98 -22.46 -7.99 3.33
C SER A 98 -21.28 -7.52 4.18
N MET A 99 -20.33 -8.41 4.47
CA MET A 99 -19.19 -8.08 5.32
C MET A 99 -18.03 -7.50 4.53
N PRO A 100 -17.41 -6.41 4.98
CA PRO A 100 -16.28 -5.77 4.32
C PRO A 100 -14.95 -6.47 4.65
N TRP A 101 -14.78 -7.70 4.18
CA TRP A 101 -13.69 -8.59 4.58
C TRP A 101 -12.29 -8.01 4.34
N LEU A 102 -12.07 -7.41 3.16
CA LEU A 102 -10.76 -6.81 2.85
C LEU A 102 -10.45 -5.62 3.76
N GLY A 103 -11.43 -4.73 3.96
CA GLY A 103 -11.30 -3.58 4.85
C GLY A 103 -11.02 -4.00 6.29
N MET A 104 -11.74 -5.01 6.81
CA MET A 104 -11.51 -5.57 8.15
C MET A 104 -10.10 -6.15 8.28
N LEU A 105 -9.64 -6.87 7.28
CA LEU A 105 -8.31 -7.50 7.30
C LEU A 105 -7.20 -6.46 7.28
N MET A 106 -7.34 -5.39 6.49
CA MET A 106 -6.39 -4.28 6.48
C MET A 106 -6.36 -3.53 7.81
N CYS A 107 -7.53 -3.20 8.37
CA CYS A 107 -7.64 -2.63 9.73
C CYS A 107 -6.93 -3.49 10.77
N PHE A 108 -7.13 -4.80 10.70
CA PHE A 108 -6.49 -5.73 11.62
C PHE A 108 -4.97 -5.77 11.46
N ALA A 109 -4.47 -5.76 10.22
CA ALA A 109 -3.03 -5.72 9.95
C ALA A 109 -2.38 -4.42 10.46
N GLU A 110 -3.03 -3.27 10.24
CA GLU A 110 -2.55 -1.97 10.74
C GLU A 110 -2.62 -1.89 12.28
N TYR A 111 -3.67 -2.43 12.88
CA TYR A 111 -3.77 -2.59 14.33
C TYR A 111 -2.62 -3.43 14.90
N LEU A 112 -2.35 -4.60 14.31
CA LEU A 112 -1.25 -5.46 14.75
C LEU A 112 0.11 -4.77 14.58
N GLY A 113 0.39 -4.19 13.41
CA GLY A 113 1.62 -3.47 13.14
C GLY A 113 1.84 -2.32 14.11
N GLY A 114 0.80 -1.52 14.33
CA GLY A 114 0.78 -0.45 15.30
C GLY A 114 1.00 -0.93 16.74
N SER A 115 0.33 -2.01 17.15
CA SER A 115 0.47 -2.62 18.46
C SER A 115 1.90 -3.09 18.74
N LEU A 116 2.52 -3.74 17.78
CA LEU A 116 3.90 -4.17 17.84
C LEU A 116 4.83 -2.97 18.06
N ILE A 117 4.72 -1.94 17.22
CA ILE A 117 5.59 -0.76 17.31
C ILE A 117 5.41 -0.03 18.64
N LEU A 118 4.16 0.21 19.08
CA LEU A 118 3.90 0.83 20.38
C LEU A 118 4.47 0.04 21.54
N SER A 119 4.36 -1.28 21.50
CA SER A 119 4.88 -2.11 22.58
C SER A 119 6.40 -2.05 22.69
N LEU A 120 7.14 -1.78 21.60
CA LEU A 120 8.57 -1.47 21.66
C LEU A 120 8.83 -0.19 22.46
N PHE A 121 8.05 0.85 22.22
CA PHE A 121 8.19 2.11 22.96
C PHE A 121 7.81 1.99 24.44
N PHE A 122 6.74 1.26 24.78
CA PHE A 122 6.34 1.02 26.16
C PHE A 122 7.32 0.17 26.99
N ARG A 123 8.26 -0.52 26.34
CA ARG A 123 9.34 -1.24 27.04
C ARG A 123 10.45 -0.32 27.56
N SER A 124 10.47 0.92 27.08
CA SER A 124 11.42 1.89 27.60
C SER A 124 11.15 2.15 29.08
N LYS A 125 12.19 2.04 29.91
CA LYS A 125 12.09 2.40 31.34
C LYS A 125 12.01 3.90 31.55
N ASP A 126 12.35 4.67 30.55
CA ASP A 126 12.32 6.12 30.59
C ASP A 126 11.03 6.63 29.94
N GLY A 127 10.03 6.94 30.77
CA GLY A 127 8.70 7.37 30.34
C GLY A 127 8.70 8.63 29.46
N LYS A 128 9.78 9.42 29.49
CA LYS A 128 9.93 10.63 28.66
C LYS A 128 10.01 10.28 27.17
N TYR A 129 10.67 9.17 26.82
CA TYR A 129 10.75 8.71 25.42
C TYR A 129 9.45 8.11 24.93
N THR A 130 8.67 7.50 25.81
CA THR A 130 7.33 7.03 25.46
C THR A 130 6.42 8.20 25.10
N LEU A 131 6.50 9.31 25.83
CA LEU A 131 5.76 10.54 25.51
C LEU A 131 6.12 11.13 24.14
N LEU A 132 7.38 11.01 23.71
CA LEU A 132 7.80 11.45 22.36
C LEU A 132 7.33 10.52 21.24
N ALA A 133 7.35 9.24 21.51
CA ALA A 133 6.98 8.24 20.53
C ALA A 133 5.48 8.24 20.22
N ILE A 134 4.62 8.57 21.18
CA ILE A 134 3.17 8.56 21.03
C ILE A 134 2.70 9.52 19.91
N PRO A 135 3.06 10.82 19.88
CA PRO A 135 2.61 11.71 18.82
C PRO A 135 3.09 11.27 17.42
N LEU A 136 4.34 10.84 17.32
CA LEU A 136 4.89 10.32 16.06
C LEU A 136 4.12 9.08 15.60
N PHE A 137 3.81 8.18 16.51
CA PHE A 137 3.03 6.99 16.24
C PHE A 137 1.60 7.33 15.80
N VAL A 138 0.91 8.22 16.54
CA VAL A 138 -0.45 8.68 16.22
C VAL A 138 -0.48 9.29 14.81
N MET A 139 0.49 10.13 14.48
CA MET A 139 0.60 10.74 13.17
C MET A 139 0.78 9.69 12.05
N CYS A 140 1.68 8.73 12.26
CA CYS A 140 2.02 7.76 11.22
C CYS A 140 0.94 6.69 11.04
N VAL A 141 0.48 6.09 12.13
CA VAL A 141 -0.57 5.06 12.09
C VAL A 141 -1.91 5.69 11.72
N GLY A 142 -2.17 6.91 12.20
CA GLY A 142 -3.34 7.69 11.81
C GLY A 142 -3.38 7.97 10.32
N SER A 143 -2.23 8.27 9.71
CA SER A 143 -2.13 8.44 8.25
C SER A 143 -2.39 7.14 7.49
N CYS A 144 -1.87 6.00 7.96
CA CYS A 144 -2.14 4.69 7.35
C CYS A 144 -3.62 4.32 7.46
N LEU A 145 -4.22 4.46 8.65
CA LEU A 145 -5.62 4.15 8.89
C LEU A 145 -6.59 5.05 8.13
N SER A 146 -6.30 6.34 8.01
CA SER A 146 -7.17 7.27 7.27
C SER A 146 -7.09 7.07 5.75
N LEU A 147 -5.93 6.62 5.24
CA LEU A 147 -5.68 6.33 3.84
C LEU A 147 -5.29 4.85 3.68
N MET A 148 -6.26 3.97 3.87
CA MET A 148 -6.03 2.53 3.88
C MET A 148 -5.66 2.00 2.50
N SER A 149 -4.60 1.22 2.46
CA SER A 149 -4.24 0.44 1.28
C SER A 149 -3.62 -0.90 1.69
N VAL A 150 -3.78 -1.91 0.84
CA VAL A 150 -3.11 -3.21 1.05
C VAL A 150 -1.58 -3.04 1.16
N THR A 151 -1.04 -1.98 0.55
CA THR A 151 0.40 -1.68 0.60
C THR A 151 0.82 -1.10 1.95
N SER A 152 0.09 -0.10 2.49
CA SER A 152 0.41 0.49 3.81
C SER A 152 0.23 -0.52 4.93
N ALA A 153 -0.88 -1.26 4.92
CA ALA A 153 -1.18 -2.29 5.92
C ALA A 153 -0.13 -3.41 5.93
N SER A 154 0.25 -3.90 4.73
CA SER A 154 1.31 -4.90 4.58
C SER A 154 2.64 -4.39 5.12
N LEU A 155 3.13 -3.25 4.61
CA LEU A 155 4.45 -2.73 5.00
C LEU A 155 4.53 -2.36 6.48
N LEU A 156 3.49 -1.75 7.05
CA LEU A 156 3.48 -1.41 8.47
C LEU A 156 3.65 -2.64 9.35
N LEU A 157 2.91 -3.71 9.05
CA LEU A 157 2.99 -4.96 9.80
C LEU A 157 4.34 -5.67 9.61
N GLU A 158 4.83 -5.73 8.37
CA GLU A 158 6.09 -6.38 8.05
C GLU A 158 7.29 -5.69 8.69
N LEU A 159 7.37 -4.37 8.57
CA LEU A 159 8.45 -3.59 9.15
C LEU A 159 8.41 -3.64 10.69
N ALA A 160 7.23 -3.74 11.29
CA ALA A 160 7.09 -4.04 12.71
C ALA A 160 7.68 -5.41 13.07
N VAL A 161 7.41 -6.45 12.29
CA VAL A 161 8.01 -7.78 12.46
C VAL A 161 9.54 -7.71 12.37
N PHE A 162 10.08 -6.98 11.41
CA PHE A 162 11.53 -6.83 11.27
C PHE A 162 12.18 -6.07 12.43
N LEU A 163 11.51 -5.06 12.99
CA LEU A 163 11.97 -4.41 14.22
C LEU A 163 12.08 -5.40 15.38
N TYR A 164 11.11 -6.29 15.53
CA TYR A 164 11.13 -7.33 16.56
C TYR A 164 12.19 -8.39 16.32
N LEU A 165 12.40 -8.80 15.07
CA LEU A 165 13.49 -9.70 14.71
C LEU A 165 14.86 -9.06 14.98
N LEU A 166 15.02 -7.78 14.68
CA LEU A 166 16.24 -7.03 14.99
C LEU A 166 16.47 -6.94 16.51
N GLU A 167 15.44 -6.61 17.29
CA GLU A 167 15.52 -6.60 18.75
C GLU A 167 15.97 -7.95 19.29
N TRP A 168 15.39 -9.02 18.78
CA TRP A 168 15.70 -10.37 19.21
C TRP A 168 17.11 -10.84 18.82
N THR A 169 17.52 -10.57 17.59
CA THR A 169 18.78 -11.12 17.04
C THR A 169 20.01 -10.27 17.35
N LEU A 170 19.91 -8.96 17.22
CA LEU A 170 21.03 -8.05 17.45
C LEU A 170 21.16 -7.65 18.94
N PHE A 171 20.05 -7.48 19.63
CA PHE A 171 20.06 -7.04 21.02
C PHE A 171 19.79 -8.16 22.03
N GLU A 172 19.60 -9.39 21.55
CA GLU A 172 19.39 -10.62 22.35
C GLU A 172 18.20 -10.52 23.32
N ARG A 173 17.23 -9.69 23.03
CA ARG A 173 16.04 -9.45 23.85
C ARG A 173 14.85 -10.19 23.28
N CYS A 174 14.42 -11.26 23.96
CA CYS A 174 13.16 -11.93 23.63
C CYS A 174 12.10 -11.53 24.70
N PRO A 175 10.97 -10.95 24.29
CA PRO A 175 9.97 -10.45 25.25
C PRO A 175 9.14 -11.55 25.91
N VAL A 176 9.25 -12.79 25.45
CA VAL A 176 8.46 -13.93 25.93
C VAL A 176 9.36 -15.09 26.39
N LYS A 177 8.85 -15.92 27.30
CA LYS A 177 9.55 -17.09 27.82
C LYS A 177 9.83 -18.16 26.74
N ASN A 178 8.85 -18.36 25.84
CA ASN A 178 8.95 -19.37 24.80
C ASN A 178 9.33 -18.72 23.45
N PRO A 179 10.59 -18.85 23.02
CA PRO A 179 11.06 -18.26 21.77
C PRO A 179 10.42 -18.90 20.53
N ARG A 180 9.93 -20.15 20.61
CA ARG A 180 9.28 -20.83 19.48
C ARG A 180 7.88 -20.24 19.24
N LEU A 181 7.09 -20.02 20.31
CA LEU A 181 5.78 -19.35 20.20
C LEU A 181 5.92 -17.92 19.68
N TYR A 182 7.01 -17.25 20.08
CA TYR A 182 7.29 -15.92 19.58
C TYR A 182 7.65 -15.92 18.10
N ALA A 183 8.49 -16.86 17.66
CA ALA A 183 8.81 -17.04 16.26
C ALA A 183 7.54 -17.32 15.45
N LEU A 184 6.66 -18.22 15.93
CA LEU A 184 5.39 -18.54 15.26
C LEU A 184 4.49 -17.31 15.16
N PHE A 185 4.34 -16.53 16.22
CA PHE A 185 3.53 -15.31 16.20
C PHE A 185 4.07 -14.30 15.17
N LEU A 186 5.39 -14.05 15.13
CA LEU A 186 5.99 -13.17 14.13
C LEU A 186 5.83 -13.72 12.72
N SER A 187 5.90 -15.06 12.55
CA SER A 187 5.64 -15.70 11.25
C SER A 187 4.21 -15.47 10.77
N MET A 188 3.21 -15.59 11.65
CA MET A 188 1.81 -15.33 11.32
C MET A 188 1.58 -13.86 10.93
N CYS A 189 2.21 -12.93 11.64
CA CYS A 189 2.19 -11.52 11.26
C CYS A 189 2.82 -11.27 9.89
N PHE A 190 3.96 -11.90 9.59
CA PHE A 190 4.61 -11.80 8.29
C PHE A 190 3.76 -12.44 7.17
N VAL A 191 3.17 -13.62 7.43
CA VAL A 191 2.27 -14.30 6.48
C VAL A 191 1.08 -13.41 6.15
N LEU A 192 0.49 -12.74 7.14
CA LEU A 192 -0.60 -11.79 6.91
C LEU A 192 -0.14 -10.59 6.05
N SER A 193 1.04 -10.04 6.37
CA SER A 193 1.64 -8.96 5.58
C SER A 193 1.90 -9.39 4.14
N TYR A 194 2.56 -10.53 3.93
CA TYR A 194 2.80 -11.12 2.61
C TYR A 194 1.49 -11.34 1.86
N SER A 195 0.48 -11.86 2.54
CA SER A 195 -0.82 -12.15 1.94
C SER A 195 -1.50 -10.89 1.42
N LEU A 196 -1.39 -9.76 2.14
CA LEU A 196 -1.94 -8.48 1.69
C LEU A 196 -1.19 -7.90 0.47
N ARG A 197 0.14 -8.03 0.40
CA ARG A 197 0.94 -7.46 -0.70
C ARG A 197 2.24 -8.23 -0.95
N TRP A 198 2.14 -9.43 -1.51
CA TRP A 198 3.27 -10.35 -1.66
C TRP A 198 4.50 -9.73 -2.36
N ALA A 199 4.31 -8.94 -3.41
CA ALA A 199 5.43 -8.35 -4.14
C ALA A 199 6.18 -7.28 -3.33
N MET A 200 5.48 -6.55 -2.45
CA MET A 200 6.11 -5.57 -1.55
C MET A 200 6.79 -6.26 -0.39
N ALA A 201 6.16 -7.30 0.18
CA ALA A 201 6.74 -8.09 1.25
C ALA A 201 8.06 -8.75 0.80
N LEU A 202 8.11 -9.33 -0.40
CA LEU A 202 9.37 -9.87 -0.93
C LEU A 202 10.45 -8.79 -1.11
N LYS A 203 10.09 -7.59 -1.55
CA LYS A 203 11.05 -6.47 -1.65
C LYS A 203 11.52 -6.01 -0.27
N ALA A 204 10.62 -5.95 0.71
CA ALA A 204 10.96 -5.52 2.06
C ALA A 204 11.85 -6.52 2.82
N LEU A 205 12.02 -7.77 2.33
CA LEU A 205 13.00 -8.72 2.88
C LEU A 205 14.42 -8.15 2.91
N CYS A 206 14.75 -7.14 2.08
CA CYS A 206 16.05 -6.47 2.18
C CYS A 206 16.31 -5.86 3.57
N PHE A 207 15.25 -5.50 4.32
CA PHE A 207 15.37 -5.05 5.71
C PHE A 207 15.67 -6.20 6.70
N ALA A 208 15.44 -7.45 6.31
CA ALA A 208 15.81 -8.61 7.09
C ALA A 208 17.31 -8.97 6.93
N VAL A 209 17.96 -8.51 5.86
CA VAL A 209 19.39 -8.78 5.60
C VAL A 209 20.28 -8.40 6.79
N PRO A 210 20.13 -7.24 7.45
CA PRO A 210 20.93 -6.92 8.64
C PRO A 210 20.72 -7.92 9.78
N VAL A 211 19.51 -8.48 9.93
CA VAL A 211 19.20 -9.52 10.91
C VAL A 211 20.01 -10.78 10.64
N LEU A 212 20.03 -11.21 9.39
CA LEU A 212 20.70 -12.44 8.98
C LEU A 212 22.23 -12.31 9.02
N CYS A 213 22.76 -11.19 8.52
CA CYS A 213 24.20 -10.99 8.43
C CYS A 213 24.88 -10.76 9.78
N PHE A 214 24.19 -10.13 10.73
CA PHE A 214 24.79 -9.71 12.00
C PHE A 214 24.27 -10.47 13.22
N ALA A 215 23.33 -11.41 13.03
CA ALA A 215 22.85 -12.28 14.09
C ALA A 215 23.96 -13.22 14.57
N LYS A 216 24.08 -13.40 15.90
CA LYS A 216 24.92 -14.46 16.45
C LYS A 216 24.33 -15.83 16.09
N ARG A 217 25.18 -16.84 15.83
CA ARG A 217 24.75 -18.22 15.47
C ARG A 217 23.68 -18.78 16.41
N GLY A 218 23.80 -18.55 17.73
CA GLY A 218 22.83 -19.00 18.72
C GLY A 218 21.46 -18.34 18.61
N GLN A 219 21.41 -17.08 18.18
CA GLN A 219 20.15 -16.36 17.95
C GLN A 219 19.55 -16.77 16.60
N LEU A 220 20.37 -16.95 15.59
CA LEU A 220 19.90 -17.42 14.28
C LEU A 220 19.18 -18.77 14.38
N ARG A 221 19.70 -19.70 15.19
CA ARG A 221 19.00 -20.98 15.46
C ARG A 221 17.62 -20.79 16.11
N LYS A 222 17.44 -19.77 16.94
CA LYS A 222 16.14 -19.48 17.56
C LYS A 222 15.14 -18.85 16.59
N THR A 223 15.63 -18.14 15.55
CA THR A 223 14.78 -17.59 14.51
C THR A 223 14.49 -18.58 13.37
N LEU A 224 15.15 -19.74 13.34
CA LEU A 224 14.93 -20.76 12.32
C LEU A 224 13.45 -21.14 12.14
N PRO A 225 12.63 -21.34 13.20
CA PRO A 225 11.21 -21.62 13.04
C PRO A 225 10.45 -20.53 12.27
N PHE A 226 10.81 -19.25 12.48
CA PHE A 226 10.25 -18.15 11.70
C PHE A 226 10.59 -18.30 10.21
N ILE A 227 11.87 -18.51 9.90
CA ILE A 227 12.34 -18.64 8.51
C ILE A 227 11.65 -19.82 7.82
N VAL A 228 11.55 -20.97 8.50
CA VAL A 228 10.93 -22.18 7.95
C VAL A 228 9.44 -21.95 7.65
N VAL A 229 8.68 -21.42 8.61
CA VAL A 229 7.23 -21.18 8.43
C VAL A 229 6.98 -20.20 7.27
N VAL A 230 7.75 -19.12 7.21
CA VAL A 230 7.63 -18.12 6.14
C VAL A 230 8.01 -18.73 4.78
N ALA A 231 9.10 -19.48 4.70
CA ALA A 231 9.53 -20.13 3.46
C ALA A 231 8.50 -21.15 2.97
N VAL A 232 7.99 -22.02 3.87
CA VAL A 232 6.96 -23.02 3.54
C VAL A 232 5.69 -22.34 3.03
N PHE A 233 5.28 -21.25 3.67
CA PHE A 233 4.09 -20.50 3.22
C PHE A 233 4.30 -19.88 1.84
N ILE A 234 5.43 -19.19 1.61
CA ILE A 234 5.73 -18.57 0.32
C ILE A 234 5.81 -19.62 -0.79
N ILE A 235 6.50 -20.74 -0.54
CA ILE A 235 6.62 -21.83 -1.52
C ILE A 235 5.23 -22.44 -1.80
N GLY A 236 4.44 -22.67 -0.76
CA GLY A 236 3.08 -23.19 -0.89
C GLY A 236 2.17 -22.27 -1.69
N ASP A 237 2.16 -20.97 -1.35
CA ASP A 237 1.37 -19.95 -2.07
C ASP A 237 1.77 -19.86 -3.55
N ARG A 238 3.08 -19.87 -3.86
CA ARG A 238 3.57 -19.86 -5.25
C ARG A 238 3.33 -21.19 -5.97
N GLY A 239 3.40 -22.30 -5.25
CA GLY A 239 3.03 -23.62 -5.79
C GLY A 239 1.58 -23.71 -6.17
N VAL A 240 0.67 -23.22 -5.32
CA VAL A 240 -0.78 -23.15 -5.61
C VAL A 240 -1.03 -22.27 -6.84
N LEU A 241 -0.39 -21.09 -6.91
CA LEU A 241 -0.45 -20.21 -8.07
C LEU A 241 -0.04 -20.96 -9.35
N HIS A 242 1.12 -21.60 -9.32
CA HIS A 242 1.64 -22.32 -10.50
C HIS A 242 0.69 -23.45 -10.97
N TYR A 243 0.15 -24.21 -10.03
CA TYR A 243 -0.74 -25.35 -10.35
C TYR A 243 -2.11 -24.90 -10.88
N LYS A 244 -2.67 -23.81 -10.36
CA LYS A 244 -4.02 -23.33 -10.72
C LYS A 244 -4.03 -22.28 -11.84
N THR A 245 -2.88 -21.74 -12.21
CA THR A 245 -2.78 -20.72 -13.25
C THR A 245 -3.02 -21.32 -14.62
N THR A 246 -4.12 -20.95 -15.26
CA THR A 246 -4.39 -21.28 -16.66
C THR A 246 -3.49 -20.46 -17.59
N GLU A 247 -3.42 -20.84 -18.88
CA GLU A 247 -2.68 -20.04 -19.88
C GLU A 247 -3.26 -18.63 -20.01
N GLU A 248 -4.57 -18.45 -19.85
CA GLU A 248 -5.22 -17.12 -19.83
C GLU A 248 -4.70 -16.26 -18.68
N HIS A 249 -4.53 -16.83 -17.48
CA HIS A 249 -3.98 -16.09 -16.33
C HIS A 249 -2.52 -15.73 -16.53
N LYS A 250 -1.71 -16.61 -17.13
CA LYS A 250 -0.32 -16.32 -17.45
C LYS A 250 -0.22 -15.19 -18.48
N ALA A 251 -1.02 -15.24 -19.53
CA ALA A 251 -1.10 -14.20 -20.54
C ALA A 251 -1.52 -12.85 -19.93
N PHE A 252 -2.52 -12.88 -19.04
CA PHE A 252 -2.94 -11.67 -18.31
C PHE A 252 -1.85 -11.14 -17.37
N ALA A 253 -1.15 -12.00 -16.65
CA ALA A 253 -0.06 -11.58 -15.76
C ALA A 253 1.08 -10.91 -16.54
N GLU A 254 1.44 -11.47 -17.72
CA GLU A 254 2.41 -10.87 -18.61
C GLU A 254 1.92 -9.52 -19.16
N TYR A 255 0.68 -9.48 -19.63
CA TYR A 255 0.03 -8.24 -20.07
C TYR A 255 0.03 -7.17 -18.98
N SER A 256 -0.40 -7.53 -17.77
CA SER A 256 -0.46 -6.60 -16.62
C SER A 256 0.90 -6.03 -16.26
N LYS A 257 1.97 -6.85 -16.35
CA LYS A 257 3.35 -6.40 -16.15
C LYS A 257 3.77 -5.38 -17.21
N LEU A 258 3.53 -5.68 -18.49
CA LEU A 258 3.88 -4.78 -19.61
C LEU A 258 3.08 -3.47 -19.55
N ARG A 259 1.79 -3.56 -19.21
CA ARG A 259 0.94 -2.39 -18.99
C ARG A 259 1.45 -1.53 -17.84
N SER A 260 1.85 -2.14 -16.73
CA SER A 260 2.46 -1.41 -15.59
C SER A 260 3.79 -0.78 -16.01
N ASP A 261 4.64 -1.50 -16.74
CA ASP A 261 5.87 -0.96 -17.29
C ASP A 261 5.58 0.27 -18.17
N PHE A 262 4.53 0.23 -18.99
CA PHE A 262 4.11 1.34 -19.84
C PHE A 262 3.57 2.53 -19.03
N ASN A 263 2.65 2.29 -18.11
CA ASN A 263 1.96 3.39 -17.40
C ASN A 263 2.75 3.96 -16.23
N ASP A 264 3.56 3.14 -15.55
CA ASP A 264 4.21 3.48 -14.29
C ASP A 264 5.71 3.77 -14.43
N THR A 265 6.32 3.44 -15.57
CA THR A 265 7.76 3.63 -15.79
C THR A 265 8.06 4.57 -16.97
N VAL A 266 9.34 4.94 -17.09
CA VAL A 266 9.83 5.78 -18.20
C VAL A 266 9.62 5.15 -19.57
N LYS A 267 9.45 3.84 -19.68
CA LYS A 267 9.28 3.11 -20.95
C LYS A 267 8.01 3.53 -21.71
N GLY A 268 7.01 4.00 -21.01
CA GLY A 268 5.77 4.46 -21.62
C GLY A 268 5.66 5.98 -21.73
N PHE A 269 6.63 6.75 -21.22
CA PHE A 269 6.59 8.20 -21.31
C PHE A 269 6.91 8.67 -22.75
N TYR A 270 6.46 9.90 -23.04
CA TYR A 270 6.78 10.51 -24.31
C TYR A 270 8.25 10.96 -24.38
N HIS A 271 8.99 10.47 -25.37
CA HIS A 271 10.41 10.73 -25.60
C HIS A 271 10.66 11.27 -27.02
N GLY A 272 9.82 12.19 -27.48
CA GLY A 272 9.96 12.83 -28.78
C GLY A 272 9.95 11.82 -29.95
N GLU A 273 10.93 11.94 -30.84
CA GLU A 273 11.05 11.12 -32.06
C GLU A 273 11.09 9.62 -31.79
N ARG A 274 11.69 9.19 -30.68
CA ARG A 274 11.72 7.77 -30.28
C ARG A 274 10.32 7.21 -30.06
N THR A 275 9.44 7.96 -29.39
CA THR A 275 8.05 7.55 -29.20
C THR A 275 7.33 7.46 -30.53
N LEU A 276 7.53 8.43 -31.42
CA LEU A 276 6.92 8.41 -32.75
C LEU A 276 7.37 7.19 -33.58
N GLN A 277 8.64 6.82 -33.51
CA GLN A 277 9.14 5.61 -34.16
C GLN A 277 8.58 4.34 -33.52
N ALA A 278 8.43 4.30 -32.18
CA ALA A 278 7.81 3.18 -31.49
C ALA A 278 6.32 3.03 -31.87
N LEU A 279 5.59 4.14 -31.97
CA LEU A 279 4.20 4.17 -32.44
C LEU A 279 4.07 3.62 -33.85
N LYS A 280 4.92 4.06 -34.79
CA LYS A 280 4.96 3.54 -36.19
C LYS A 280 5.18 2.03 -36.20
N LYS A 281 6.08 1.50 -35.37
CA LYS A 281 6.37 0.05 -35.32
C LYS A 281 5.18 -0.79 -34.90
N VAL A 282 4.31 -0.28 -34.03
CA VAL A 282 3.13 -0.99 -33.53
C VAL A 282 1.85 -0.59 -34.26
N GLY A 283 1.92 0.29 -35.26
CA GLY A 283 0.76 0.78 -35.99
C GLY A 283 -0.20 1.64 -35.15
N TRP A 284 0.32 2.28 -34.10
CA TRP A 284 -0.45 3.19 -33.25
C TRP A 284 -0.36 4.63 -33.75
N SER A 285 -1.46 5.33 -33.68
CA SER A 285 -1.49 6.79 -33.75
C SER A 285 -1.13 7.40 -32.39
N PHE A 286 -0.95 8.72 -32.36
CA PHE A 286 -0.78 9.45 -31.11
C PHE A 286 -2.02 9.37 -30.23
N ASP A 287 -3.21 9.32 -30.82
CA ASP A 287 -4.45 9.16 -30.06
C ASP A 287 -4.59 7.76 -29.45
N ASP A 288 -4.13 6.69 -30.14
CA ASP A 288 -4.09 5.34 -29.56
C ASP A 288 -3.16 5.30 -28.34
N TYR A 289 -2.02 5.98 -28.43
CA TYR A 289 -1.11 6.15 -27.30
C TYR A 289 -1.77 6.94 -26.15
N ALA A 290 -2.44 8.05 -26.45
CA ALA A 290 -3.17 8.83 -25.47
C ALA A 290 -4.29 8.00 -24.82
N PHE A 291 -5.04 7.26 -25.63
CA PHE A 291 -6.09 6.34 -25.19
C PHE A 291 -5.55 5.33 -24.17
N PHE A 292 -4.40 4.72 -24.47
CA PHE A 292 -3.74 3.81 -23.53
C PHE A 292 -3.28 4.52 -22.25
N ARG A 293 -2.71 5.72 -22.37
CA ARG A 293 -2.25 6.53 -21.22
C ARG A 293 -3.37 6.98 -20.28
N PHE A 294 -4.56 7.19 -20.80
CA PHE A 294 -5.77 7.49 -20.01
C PHE A 294 -6.47 6.25 -19.49
N TRP A 295 -5.87 5.06 -19.60
CA TRP A 295 -6.45 3.80 -19.17
C TRP A 295 -7.77 3.42 -19.89
N ILE A 296 -8.04 4.02 -21.02
CA ILE A 296 -9.19 3.71 -21.88
C ILE A 296 -8.87 2.44 -22.67
N LEU A 297 -8.93 1.29 -22.00
CA LEU A 297 -8.45 0.01 -22.48
C LEU A 297 -9.66 -0.91 -22.69
N TYR A 298 -10.20 -0.90 -23.91
CA TYR A 298 -11.34 -1.72 -24.31
C TYR A 298 -11.04 -2.64 -25.48
N ASP A 299 -10.09 -2.28 -26.36
CA ASP A 299 -9.71 -3.07 -27.53
C ASP A 299 -8.55 -4.01 -27.19
N SER A 300 -8.89 -5.28 -26.89
CA SER A 300 -7.91 -6.32 -26.57
C SER A 300 -7.01 -6.71 -27.75
N GLU A 301 -7.43 -6.47 -28.99
CA GLU A 301 -6.61 -6.73 -30.17
C GLU A 301 -5.55 -5.66 -30.38
N LEU A 302 -5.91 -4.39 -30.17
CA LEU A 302 -4.95 -3.28 -30.30
C LEU A 302 -3.95 -3.26 -29.14
N PHE A 303 -4.46 -3.47 -27.92
CA PHE A 303 -3.69 -3.39 -26.69
C PHE A 303 -3.33 -4.79 -26.16
N ASN A 304 -2.67 -5.59 -27.00
CA ASN A 304 -2.24 -6.94 -26.66
C ASN A 304 -0.78 -7.01 -26.17
N VAL A 305 -0.36 -8.19 -25.74
CA VAL A 305 0.98 -8.46 -25.19
C VAL A 305 2.09 -8.10 -26.18
N ASP A 306 1.95 -8.50 -27.45
CA ASP A 306 3.00 -8.35 -28.45
C ASP A 306 3.19 -6.88 -28.85
N THR A 307 2.09 -6.17 -28.99
CA THR A 307 2.09 -4.73 -29.25
C THR A 307 2.79 -3.97 -28.10
N LEU A 308 2.47 -4.29 -26.84
CA LEU A 308 3.10 -3.66 -25.69
C LEU A 308 4.58 -4.01 -25.55
N LYS A 309 4.98 -5.27 -25.82
CA LYS A 309 6.39 -5.68 -25.84
C LYS A 309 7.17 -4.88 -26.89
N THR A 310 6.62 -4.80 -28.09
CA THR A 310 7.27 -4.09 -29.20
C THR A 310 7.42 -2.61 -28.91
N PHE A 311 6.34 -1.96 -28.41
CA PHE A 311 6.37 -0.55 -28.05
C PHE A 311 7.38 -0.28 -26.92
N THR A 312 7.27 -0.99 -25.79
CA THR A 312 8.12 -0.75 -24.61
C THR A 312 9.60 -1.01 -24.90
N LYS A 313 9.92 -1.97 -25.77
CA LYS A 313 11.28 -2.23 -26.24
C LYS A 313 11.80 -1.09 -27.12
N ALA A 314 10.99 -0.58 -28.03
CA ALA A 314 11.38 0.50 -28.94
C ALA A 314 11.50 1.86 -28.23
N ASN A 315 10.61 2.13 -27.29
CA ASN A 315 10.52 3.39 -26.54
C ASN A 315 11.41 3.45 -25.29
N ASN A 316 12.25 2.43 -25.03
CA ASN A 316 13.03 2.34 -23.80
C ASN A 316 14.26 3.27 -23.82
N PRO A 317 14.36 4.26 -22.92
CA PRO A 317 15.48 5.21 -22.86
C PRO A 317 16.72 4.67 -22.13
N GLN A 318 16.81 3.37 -21.84
CA GLN A 318 17.80 2.77 -20.93
C GLN A 318 19.27 3.08 -21.22
N LYS A 319 19.61 3.64 -22.39
CA LYS A 319 20.99 4.03 -22.71
C LYS A 319 21.38 5.46 -22.26
N GLU A 320 20.41 6.31 -21.92
CA GLU A 320 20.69 7.75 -21.77
C GLU A 320 20.49 8.32 -20.34
N ALA A 321 19.64 7.72 -19.54
CA ALA A 321 19.46 8.18 -18.16
C ALA A 321 20.03 7.14 -17.20
N SER A 322 21.14 7.47 -16.54
CA SER A 322 21.55 6.66 -15.38
C SER A 322 20.41 6.75 -14.38
N VAL A 323 19.87 5.59 -14.00
CA VAL A 323 18.76 5.52 -13.04
C VAL A 323 19.13 6.19 -11.72
N ILE A 324 20.43 6.25 -11.40
CA ILE A 324 21.01 6.99 -10.28
C ILE A 324 20.68 8.50 -10.39
N GLY A 325 20.71 9.08 -11.60
CA GLY A 325 20.34 10.48 -11.81
C GLY A 325 18.87 10.81 -11.55
N LEU A 326 17.98 9.81 -11.55
CA LEU A 326 16.54 10.01 -11.27
C LEU A 326 16.22 9.98 -9.76
N ILE A 327 17.12 9.46 -8.92
CA ILE A 327 16.92 9.33 -7.47
C ILE A 327 16.72 10.70 -6.81
N PRO A 328 17.57 11.73 -7.05
CA PRO A 328 17.39 13.05 -6.45
C PRO A 328 16.02 13.67 -6.76
N GLY A 329 15.57 13.59 -8.01
CA GLY A 329 14.28 14.14 -8.42
C GLY A 329 13.08 13.38 -7.80
N ARG A 330 13.21 12.08 -7.52
CA ARG A 330 12.19 11.30 -6.80
C ARG A 330 12.17 11.63 -5.32
N ILE A 331 13.34 11.76 -4.69
CA ILE A 331 13.47 12.20 -3.30
C ILE A 331 12.85 13.59 -3.14
N MET A 332 13.17 14.54 -4.04
CA MET A 332 12.66 15.89 -3.99
C MET A 332 11.13 15.93 -4.13
N ARG A 333 10.55 15.21 -5.09
CA ARG A 333 9.08 15.10 -5.25
C ARG A 333 8.40 14.44 -4.05
N SER A 334 9.02 13.45 -3.43
CA SER A 334 8.50 12.83 -2.20
C SER A 334 8.62 13.79 -1.02
N TYR A 335 9.71 14.54 -0.94
CA TYR A 335 9.92 15.59 0.05
C TYR A 335 8.89 16.71 -0.08
N GLU A 336 8.65 17.22 -1.29
CA GLU A 336 7.66 18.29 -1.53
C GLU A 336 6.24 17.88 -1.10
N LYS A 337 5.86 16.60 -1.34
CA LYS A 337 4.56 16.07 -0.91
C LYS A 337 4.44 15.82 0.59
N SER A 338 5.55 15.64 1.29
CA SER A 338 5.59 15.22 2.69
C SER A 338 6.66 15.97 3.51
N LYS A 339 7.04 17.18 3.09
CA LYS A 339 8.17 17.93 3.66
C LYS A 339 8.13 18.08 5.18
N HIS A 340 6.99 18.39 5.75
CA HIS A 340 6.83 18.52 7.19
C HIS A 340 6.99 17.19 7.92
N PHE A 341 6.41 16.12 7.37
CA PHE A 341 6.54 14.77 7.89
C PHE A 341 7.99 14.28 7.83
N THR A 342 8.65 14.46 6.70
CA THR A 342 10.05 14.10 6.50
C THR A 342 10.96 14.86 7.46
N LEU A 343 10.71 16.15 7.67
CA LEU A 343 11.46 16.97 8.61
C LEU A 343 11.34 16.46 10.04
N VAL A 344 10.12 16.15 10.50
CA VAL A 344 9.87 15.59 11.85
C VAL A 344 10.64 14.28 12.05
N VAL A 345 10.62 13.40 11.06
CA VAL A 345 11.33 12.11 11.14
C VAL A 345 12.85 12.32 11.15
N ILE A 346 13.37 13.17 10.26
CA ILE A 346 14.81 13.47 10.22
C ILE A 346 15.26 14.08 11.54
N LEU A 347 14.53 15.06 12.07
CA LEU A 347 14.85 15.68 13.36
C LEU A 347 14.77 14.66 14.51
N SER A 348 13.80 13.75 14.49
CA SER A 348 13.71 12.66 15.46
C SER A 348 14.93 11.76 15.41
N ILE A 349 15.31 11.31 14.20
CA ILE A 349 16.49 10.46 13.99
C ILE A 349 17.76 11.19 14.41
N LEU A 350 17.95 12.44 13.98
CA LEU A 350 19.12 13.25 14.34
C LEU A 350 19.19 13.50 15.86
N SER A 351 18.08 13.83 16.51
CA SER A 351 18.03 14.03 17.95
C SER A 351 18.43 12.76 18.70
N PHE A 352 17.94 11.60 18.26
CA PHE A 352 18.36 10.31 18.78
C PHE A 352 19.82 10.02 18.52
N PHE A 353 20.32 10.36 17.33
CA PHE A 353 21.72 10.08 16.95
C PHE A 353 22.71 10.95 17.69
N VAL A 354 22.47 12.26 17.76
CA VAL A 354 23.33 13.24 18.47
C VAL A 354 23.42 12.90 19.97
N TYR A 355 22.30 12.62 20.59
CA TYR A 355 22.28 12.23 22.01
C TYR A 355 23.11 10.98 22.29
N ARG A 356 23.30 10.08 21.29
CA ARG A 356 23.94 8.78 21.47
C ARG A 356 25.31 8.59 20.86
N LEU A 357 25.79 9.50 20.03
CA LEU A 357 27.16 9.47 19.55
C LEU A 357 28.17 9.33 20.70
N HIS A 358 27.89 9.99 21.82
CA HIS A 358 28.69 9.89 23.04
C HIS A 358 28.66 8.48 23.65
N ASN A 359 27.54 7.79 23.60
CA ASN A 359 27.36 6.47 24.19
C ASN A 359 27.81 5.31 23.28
N LEU A 360 27.77 5.49 21.94
CA LEU A 360 28.34 4.53 20.98
C LEU A 360 29.85 4.34 21.19
N ARG A 361 30.55 5.37 21.63
CA ARG A 361 31.98 5.28 21.95
C ARG A 361 32.30 4.28 23.06
N ARG A 362 31.35 3.96 23.93
CA ARG A 362 31.51 3.04 25.07
C ARG A 362 31.15 1.58 24.74
N LEU A 363 30.60 1.29 23.57
CA LEU A 363 30.35 -0.08 23.09
C LEU A 363 31.67 -0.75 22.69
N SER A 364 31.71 -2.09 22.75
CA SER A 364 32.82 -2.85 22.19
C SER A 364 33.04 -2.51 20.71
N ARG A 365 34.27 -2.60 20.22
CA ARG A 365 34.58 -2.32 18.81
C ARG A 365 33.73 -3.20 17.87
N SER A 366 33.51 -4.47 18.24
CA SER A 366 32.70 -5.40 17.43
C SER A 366 31.21 -5.02 17.39
N ASP A 367 30.63 -4.58 18.52
CA ASP A 367 29.21 -4.17 18.56
C ASP A 367 28.99 -2.86 17.81
N ARG A 368 29.94 -1.91 17.92
CA ARG A 368 29.91 -0.67 17.10
C ARG A 368 29.91 -0.98 15.62
N LEU A 369 30.82 -1.85 15.17
CA LEU A 369 30.92 -2.23 13.76
C LEU A 369 29.62 -2.88 13.28
N ARG A 370 29.04 -3.82 14.05
CA ARG A 370 27.76 -4.46 13.73
C ARG A 370 26.63 -3.45 13.56
N ILE A 371 26.50 -2.49 14.49
CA ILE A 371 25.45 -1.47 14.43
C ILE A 371 25.65 -0.57 13.21
N VAL A 372 26.89 -0.11 12.94
CA VAL A 372 27.18 0.74 11.78
C VAL A 372 26.89 0.01 10.47
N CYS A 373 27.31 -1.25 10.34
CA CYS A 373 27.02 -2.04 9.14
C CYS A 373 25.52 -2.30 8.98
N ALA A 374 24.78 -2.60 10.07
CA ALA A 374 23.34 -2.78 10.03
C ALA A 374 22.63 -1.48 9.57
N LEU A 375 23.03 -0.33 10.10
CA LEU A 375 22.50 0.97 9.67
C LEU A 375 22.84 1.28 8.21
N GLY A 376 24.04 0.95 7.76
CA GLY A 376 24.45 1.10 6.36
C GLY A 376 23.60 0.26 5.41
N LEU A 377 23.32 -1.01 5.76
CA LEU A 377 22.44 -1.87 4.97
C LEU A 377 20.99 -1.38 4.97
N ILE A 378 20.49 -0.87 6.08
CA ILE A 378 19.15 -0.27 6.16
C ILE A 378 19.07 0.97 5.28
N ALA A 379 20.07 1.84 5.32
CA ALA A 379 20.14 2.98 4.41
C ALA A 379 20.15 2.56 2.94
N GLY A 380 20.93 1.52 2.59
CA GLY A 380 20.92 0.90 1.26
C GLY A 380 19.54 0.35 0.87
N SER A 381 18.84 -0.28 1.81
CA SER A 381 17.47 -0.78 1.59
C SER A 381 16.47 0.37 1.35
N VAL A 382 16.60 1.49 2.05
CA VAL A 382 15.79 2.69 1.82
C VAL A 382 16.04 3.24 0.41
N VAL A 383 17.30 3.36 0.00
CA VAL A 383 17.67 3.80 -1.35
C VAL A 383 17.10 2.85 -2.41
N PHE A 384 17.18 1.54 -2.18
CA PHE A 384 16.59 0.53 -3.05
C PHE A 384 15.07 0.71 -3.21
N PHE A 385 14.34 0.97 -2.12
CA PHE A 385 12.92 1.26 -2.19
C PHE A 385 12.63 2.56 -2.95
N MET A 386 13.41 3.62 -2.73
CA MET A 386 13.28 4.89 -3.46
C MET A 386 13.51 4.74 -4.97
N TYR A 387 14.33 3.77 -5.37
CA TYR A 387 14.60 3.47 -6.77
C TYR A 387 13.35 3.03 -7.53
N TYR A 388 12.45 2.23 -6.91
CA TYR A 388 11.27 1.71 -7.59
C TYR A 388 10.16 2.77 -7.74
N ARG A 389 9.38 2.97 -6.76
CA ARG A 389 8.29 3.96 -6.71
C ARG A 389 8.04 4.27 -5.24
N PHE A 390 7.98 5.53 -4.89
CA PHE A 390 7.89 5.96 -3.49
C PHE A 390 6.62 6.78 -3.21
N PRO A 391 5.42 6.17 -3.29
CA PRO A 391 4.17 6.83 -2.92
C PRO A 391 4.01 6.95 -1.40
N GLY A 392 3.05 7.76 -0.92
CA GLY A 392 2.76 7.97 0.49
C GLY A 392 2.60 6.69 1.29
N ARG A 393 1.87 5.72 0.74
CA ARG A 393 1.63 4.40 1.33
C ARG A 393 2.89 3.53 1.55
N VAL A 394 4.03 3.91 0.97
CA VAL A 394 5.32 3.24 1.17
C VAL A 394 6.19 4.01 2.15
N PHE A 395 6.28 5.32 2.02
CA PHE A 395 7.21 6.09 2.86
C PHE A 395 6.72 6.26 4.30
N VAL A 396 5.40 6.31 4.55
CA VAL A 396 4.88 6.45 5.92
C VAL A 396 5.26 5.24 6.80
N PRO A 397 4.98 3.97 6.41
CA PRO A 397 5.47 2.81 7.15
C PRO A 397 7.00 2.78 7.31
N LEU A 398 7.73 3.18 6.28
CA LEU A 398 9.19 3.21 6.33
C LEU A 398 9.73 4.22 7.35
N TYR A 399 9.10 5.38 7.47
CA TYR A 399 9.46 6.36 8.50
C TYR A 399 9.22 5.84 9.92
N ILE A 400 8.13 5.11 10.13
CA ILE A 400 7.86 4.44 11.41
C ILE A 400 8.97 3.42 11.72
N TYR A 401 9.36 2.65 10.72
CA TYR A 401 10.45 1.68 10.85
C TYR A 401 11.78 2.35 11.23
N LEU A 402 12.17 3.41 10.53
CA LEU A 402 13.40 4.15 10.81
C LEU A 402 13.38 4.76 12.22
N SER A 403 12.23 5.27 12.67
CA SER A 403 12.06 5.79 14.02
C SER A 403 12.15 4.68 15.07
N GLY A 404 11.54 3.52 14.83
CA GLY A 404 11.63 2.34 15.67
C GLY A 404 13.06 1.80 15.76
N MET A 405 13.79 1.77 14.63
CA MET A 405 15.22 1.41 14.58
C MET A 405 16.08 2.35 15.43
N SER A 406 15.89 3.66 15.26
CA SER A 406 16.61 4.67 16.04
C SER A 406 16.37 4.46 17.54
N PHE A 407 15.13 4.15 17.91
CA PHE A 407 14.76 3.84 19.28
C PHE A 407 15.42 2.56 19.81
N LEU A 408 15.47 1.48 19.03
CA LEU A 408 16.15 0.23 19.41
C LEU A 408 17.66 0.42 19.64
N VAL A 409 18.32 1.14 18.74
CA VAL A 409 19.74 1.51 18.87
C VAL A 409 19.95 2.32 20.15
N PHE A 410 19.03 3.23 20.44
CA PHE A 410 19.04 4.00 21.67
C PHE A 410 18.92 3.12 22.92
N GLN A 411 18.01 2.15 22.96
CA GLN A 411 17.83 1.25 24.09
C GLN A 411 19.04 0.33 24.33
N ALA A 412 19.71 -0.12 23.26
CA ALA A 412 20.86 -1.01 23.36
C ALA A 412 22.01 -0.40 24.15
N GLY A 413 22.30 0.88 23.88
CA GLY A 413 23.31 1.61 24.63
C GLY A 413 22.99 1.80 26.12
N SER A 414 21.70 1.83 26.53
CA SER A 414 21.31 1.99 27.94
C SER A 414 21.53 0.74 28.79
N ALA A 415 21.47 -0.44 28.17
CA ALA A 415 21.62 -1.70 28.90
C ALA A 415 23.05 -1.94 29.40
N SER A 416 24.06 -1.48 28.65
CA SER A 416 25.48 -1.56 29.05
C SER A 416 25.82 -0.67 30.26
N PHE A 417 24.94 0.28 30.62
CA PHE A 417 25.17 1.24 31.72
C PHE A 417 24.74 0.76 33.10
N ARG A 418 24.04 -0.38 33.23
CA ARG A 418 23.49 -0.80 34.51
C ARG A 418 24.51 -1.17 35.59
N GLY A 419 25.78 -1.27 35.25
CA GLY A 419 26.85 -1.52 36.19
C GLY A 419 27.47 -0.27 36.85
N GLN A 420 27.21 0.93 36.32
CA GLN A 420 27.84 2.17 36.79
C GLN A 420 26.78 3.21 37.12
N GLY A 421 26.34 3.23 38.35
CA GLY A 421 25.31 3.99 39.05
C GLY A 421 24.85 5.40 38.62
N HIS A 422 25.30 5.98 37.53
CA HIS A 422 24.88 7.31 37.07
C HIS A 422 24.35 7.25 35.64
N VAL A 423 23.03 7.32 35.44
CA VAL A 423 22.42 7.69 34.18
C VAL A 423 22.40 9.22 34.12
N PRO A 424 23.16 9.89 33.24
CA PRO A 424 23.09 11.33 33.12
C PRO A 424 21.66 11.75 32.79
N SER A 425 21.14 12.72 33.55
CA SER A 425 19.84 13.32 33.24
C SER A 425 19.88 13.88 31.80
N PRO A 426 18.81 13.73 31.02
CA PRO A 426 18.76 14.32 29.68
C PRO A 426 18.96 15.83 29.82
N GLY A 427 19.97 16.36 29.09
CA GLY A 427 20.26 17.78 29.13
C GLY A 427 19.05 18.61 28.66
N LYS A 428 18.98 19.85 29.08
CA LYS A 428 17.88 20.78 28.72
C LYS A 428 17.58 20.80 27.21
N ILE A 429 18.61 20.66 26.37
CA ILE A 429 18.50 20.59 24.90
C ILE A 429 17.64 19.41 24.45
N THR A 430 17.77 18.23 25.09
CA THR A 430 16.99 17.05 24.72
C THR A 430 15.51 17.24 25.07
N VAL A 431 15.20 17.87 26.19
CA VAL A 431 13.82 18.16 26.58
C VAL A 431 13.20 19.18 25.63
N VAL A 432 13.92 20.24 25.29
CA VAL A 432 13.44 21.27 24.35
C VAL A 432 13.23 20.69 22.96
N SER A 433 14.19 19.92 22.43
CA SER A 433 14.04 19.24 21.13
C SER A 433 12.82 18.29 21.12
N ALA A 434 12.60 17.62 22.23
CA ALA A 434 11.46 16.74 22.43
C ALA A 434 10.12 17.49 22.42
N MET A 435 10.04 18.59 23.15
CA MET A 435 8.84 19.45 23.15
C MET A 435 8.59 20.06 21.77
N LEU A 436 9.64 20.52 21.07
CA LEU A 436 9.52 21.03 19.72
C LEU A 436 8.99 19.96 18.75
N LEU A 437 9.49 18.73 18.84
CA LEU A 437 9.00 17.61 18.02
C LEU A 437 7.53 17.28 18.31
N VAL A 438 7.11 17.31 19.58
CA VAL A 438 5.71 17.13 19.95
C VAL A 438 4.84 18.23 19.36
N LEU A 439 5.26 19.49 19.49
CA LEU A 439 4.52 20.65 18.94
C LEU A 439 4.42 20.58 17.42
N LEU A 440 5.51 20.25 16.72
CA LEU A 440 5.51 20.07 15.27
C LEU A 440 4.63 18.91 14.83
N SER A 441 4.66 17.79 15.57
CA SER A 441 3.81 16.63 15.29
C SER A 441 2.33 16.95 15.52
N LEU A 442 1.98 17.67 16.58
CA LEU A 442 0.62 18.14 16.84
C LEU A 442 0.16 19.14 15.76
N GLY A 443 1.00 20.08 15.38
CA GLY A 443 0.71 20.99 14.28
C GLY A 443 0.47 20.26 12.96
N GLN A 444 1.26 19.23 12.68
CA GLN A 444 1.09 18.40 11.49
C GLN A 444 -0.20 17.57 11.54
N VAL A 445 -0.52 16.94 12.68
CA VAL A 445 -1.78 16.21 12.90
C VAL A 445 -2.97 17.16 12.71
N HIS A 446 -2.89 18.38 13.24
CA HIS A 446 -3.94 19.39 13.07
C HIS A 446 -4.10 19.78 11.59
N ALA A 447 -2.99 20.09 10.90
CA ALA A 447 -3.03 20.48 9.48
C ALA A 447 -3.54 19.34 8.58
N GLN A 448 -3.08 18.12 8.82
CA GLN A 448 -3.57 16.93 8.09
C GLN A 448 -5.03 16.63 8.44
N GLY A 449 -5.41 16.73 9.70
CA GLY A 449 -6.79 16.56 10.14
C GLY A 449 -7.74 17.55 9.46
N LYS A 450 -7.36 18.84 9.42
CA LYS A 450 -8.13 19.87 8.70
C LYS A 450 -8.25 19.58 7.21
N ALA A 451 -7.14 19.25 6.55
CA ALA A 451 -7.14 18.88 5.14
C ALA A 451 -7.96 17.62 4.87
N LEU A 452 -7.87 16.62 5.76
CA LEU A 452 -8.65 15.39 5.70
C LEU A 452 -10.16 15.64 5.90
N ILE A 453 -10.54 16.51 6.84
CA ILE A 453 -11.95 16.87 7.08
C ILE A 453 -12.51 17.60 5.87
N GLN A 454 -11.80 18.60 5.32
CA GLN A 454 -12.22 19.31 4.11
C GLN A 454 -12.34 18.37 2.90
N ASP A 455 -11.40 17.45 2.76
CA ASP A 455 -11.40 16.42 1.73
C ASP A 455 -12.59 15.44 1.94
N LEU A 456 -12.93 15.11 3.20
CA LEU A 456 -14.08 14.27 3.54
C LEU A 456 -15.41 14.93 3.16
N GLU A 457 -15.61 16.17 3.55
CA GLU A 457 -16.84 16.91 3.23
C GLU A 457 -17.04 17.00 1.72
N SER A 458 -15.96 17.33 1.00
CA SER A 458 -15.95 17.34 -0.46
C SER A 458 -16.28 15.97 -1.06
N ARG A 459 -15.77 14.88 -0.47
CA ARG A 459 -16.00 13.50 -0.96
C ARG A 459 -17.38 12.98 -0.59
N LYS A 460 -17.87 13.28 0.60
CA LYS A 460 -19.25 12.96 0.98
C LYS A 460 -20.24 13.64 0.04
N ALA A 461 -20.04 14.92 -0.21
CA ALA A 461 -20.84 15.65 -1.18
C ALA A 461 -20.73 15.03 -2.58
N MET A 462 -19.54 14.62 -2.99
CA MET A 462 -19.30 13.95 -4.28
C MET A 462 -19.96 12.57 -4.32
N LYS A 463 -19.88 11.78 -3.26
CA LYS A 463 -20.56 10.47 -3.17
C LYS A 463 -22.08 10.65 -3.30
N ASP A 464 -22.67 11.53 -2.49
CA ASP A 464 -24.11 11.80 -2.50
C ASP A 464 -24.55 12.33 -3.87
N TYR A 465 -23.72 13.13 -4.50
CA TYR A 465 -23.91 13.61 -5.86
C TYR A 465 -23.91 12.45 -6.89
N ILE A 466 -22.88 11.58 -6.86
CA ILE A 466 -22.77 10.42 -7.75
C ILE A 466 -23.98 9.51 -7.60
N HIS A 467 -24.39 9.21 -6.35
CA HIS A 467 -25.57 8.38 -6.07
C HIS A 467 -26.85 9.00 -6.64
N ARG A 468 -27.05 10.31 -6.46
CA ARG A 468 -28.22 11.01 -7.04
C ARG A 468 -28.22 10.95 -8.56
N CYS A 469 -27.08 11.25 -9.21
CA CYS A 469 -26.98 11.19 -10.67
C CYS A 469 -27.29 9.79 -11.21
N ILE A 470 -26.71 8.75 -10.60
CA ILE A 470 -26.95 7.37 -11.01
C ILE A 470 -28.42 6.96 -10.81
N THR A 471 -29.01 7.31 -9.67
CA THR A 471 -30.43 7.03 -9.39
C THR A 471 -31.34 7.74 -10.40
N GLU A 472 -31.03 8.99 -10.72
CA GLU A 472 -31.80 9.75 -11.70
C GLU A 472 -31.70 9.13 -13.11
N VAL A 473 -30.49 8.71 -13.50
CA VAL A 473 -30.28 8.01 -14.79
C VAL A 473 -31.05 6.70 -14.82
N LYS A 474 -30.98 5.88 -13.77
CA LYS A 474 -31.72 4.62 -13.67
C LYS A 474 -33.23 4.83 -13.80
N ASN A 475 -33.77 5.86 -13.17
CA ASN A 475 -35.21 6.16 -13.20
C ASN A 475 -35.67 6.68 -14.56
N LYS A 476 -34.79 7.29 -15.34
CA LYS A 476 -35.09 7.86 -16.67
C LYS A 476 -34.79 6.88 -17.82
N THR A 477 -34.01 5.84 -17.60
CA THR A 477 -33.71 4.85 -18.63
C THR A 477 -34.81 3.79 -18.70
N ILE A 478 -35.15 3.38 -19.90
CA ILE A 478 -36.19 2.36 -20.18
C ILE A 478 -35.81 1.00 -19.54
N TYR A 479 -34.53 0.73 -19.44
CA TYR A 479 -34.00 -0.55 -18.95
C TYR A 479 -33.78 -0.59 -17.42
N GLY A 480 -34.03 0.48 -16.69
CA GLY A 480 -33.94 0.56 -15.22
C GLY A 480 -32.53 0.37 -14.62
N ASN A 481 -31.67 -0.43 -15.23
CA ASN A 481 -30.28 -0.66 -14.77
C ASN A 481 -29.31 -0.83 -15.97
N PRO A 482 -28.96 0.27 -16.65
CA PRO A 482 -28.08 0.23 -17.80
C PRO A 482 -26.67 -0.22 -17.44
N LEU A 483 -25.93 -0.76 -18.43
CA LEU A 483 -24.53 -1.06 -18.30
C LEU A 483 -23.72 0.25 -18.36
N PHE A 484 -22.98 0.57 -17.30
CA PHE A 484 -22.12 1.74 -17.28
C PHE A 484 -20.71 1.39 -17.75
N VAL A 485 -20.21 2.16 -18.69
CA VAL A 485 -18.90 2.01 -19.30
C VAL A 485 -18.10 3.27 -19.01
N LEU A 486 -17.03 3.15 -18.23
CA LEU A 486 -16.25 4.30 -17.80
C LEU A 486 -15.39 4.84 -18.94
N MET A 487 -15.65 6.03 -19.43
CA MET A 487 -14.87 6.68 -20.50
C MET A 487 -13.42 6.97 -20.08
N ASP A 488 -13.20 7.24 -18.80
CA ASP A 488 -11.89 7.44 -18.20
C ASP A 488 -11.80 6.67 -16.87
N PRO A 489 -11.36 5.41 -16.90
CA PRO A 489 -11.24 4.61 -15.68
C PRO A 489 -10.29 5.19 -14.62
N SER A 490 -9.39 6.11 -15.01
CA SER A 490 -8.49 6.77 -14.07
C SER A 490 -9.21 7.76 -13.14
N THR A 491 -10.33 8.30 -13.60
CA THR A 491 -11.19 9.20 -12.80
C THR A 491 -12.38 8.50 -12.17
N GLY A 492 -12.69 7.31 -12.58
CA GLY A 492 -13.72 6.37 -12.15
C GLY A 492 -14.80 6.86 -11.18
N LEU A 493 -15.69 6.00 -10.78
CA LEU A 493 -16.62 6.27 -9.66
C LEU A 493 -15.84 6.23 -8.32
N ARG A 494 -14.80 6.96 -8.25
CA ARG A 494 -13.78 7.20 -7.20
C ARG A 494 -13.91 6.32 -5.95
N SER A 495 -13.22 5.21 -5.96
CA SER A 495 -13.02 4.34 -4.78
C SER A 495 -12.50 5.10 -3.56
N GLU A 496 -11.85 6.23 -3.79
CA GLU A 496 -11.38 7.16 -2.76
C GLU A 496 -12.51 7.74 -1.89
N ALA A 497 -13.78 7.67 -2.33
CA ALA A 497 -14.94 8.06 -1.53
C ALA A 497 -15.53 6.88 -0.73
N VAL A 498 -15.03 5.66 -0.96
CA VAL A 498 -15.54 4.44 -0.33
C VAL A 498 -14.84 4.21 1.00
N HIS A 499 -15.64 4.07 2.06
CA HIS A 499 -15.12 3.69 3.37
C HIS A 499 -14.81 2.17 3.40
N PRO A 500 -13.62 1.73 3.81
CA PRO A 500 -13.22 0.32 3.78
C PRO A 500 -14.14 -0.64 4.55
N LEU A 501 -14.80 -0.16 5.60
CA LEU A 501 -15.79 -0.96 6.35
C LEU A 501 -17.24 -0.78 5.86
N LYS A 502 -17.46 0.02 4.81
CA LYS A 502 -18.76 0.27 4.19
C LYS A 502 -18.70 0.13 2.67
N GLU A 503 -17.72 -0.61 2.17
CA GLU A 503 -17.41 -0.75 0.74
C GLU A 503 -18.62 -1.15 -0.11
N LEU A 504 -19.53 -1.92 0.46
CA LEU A 504 -20.70 -2.41 -0.24
C LEU A 504 -21.90 -1.46 -0.20
N SER A 505 -22.00 -0.61 0.84
CA SER A 505 -23.08 0.39 0.98
C SER A 505 -22.68 1.74 0.42
N ASP A 506 -21.38 2.03 0.35
CA ASP A 506 -20.87 3.31 -0.11
C ASP A 506 -20.71 3.36 -1.63
N PHE A 507 -20.59 2.23 -2.29
CA PHE A 507 -20.53 2.18 -3.74
C PHE A 507 -21.95 2.05 -4.33
N PRO A 508 -22.30 2.84 -5.35
CA PRO A 508 -23.64 2.78 -5.95
C PRO A 508 -23.90 1.40 -6.58
N ASP A 509 -25.15 0.92 -6.47
CA ASP A 509 -25.60 -0.29 -7.15
C ASP A 509 -25.68 -0.04 -8.65
N VAL A 510 -24.65 -0.42 -9.38
CA VAL A 510 -24.50 -0.22 -10.83
C VAL A 510 -23.96 -1.47 -11.50
N ARG A 511 -24.32 -1.69 -12.77
CA ARG A 511 -23.66 -2.66 -13.63
C ARG A 511 -22.49 -1.97 -14.32
N LEU A 512 -21.26 -2.40 -14.02
CA LEU A 512 -20.04 -1.87 -14.64
C LEU A 512 -19.43 -2.87 -15.61
N PHE A 513 -18.99 -2.39 -16.77
CA PHE A 513 -18.17 -3.21 -17.64
C PHE A 513 -16.71 -3.21 -17.12
N PRO A 514 -16.10 -4.40 -16.90
CA PRO A 514 -14.73 -4.49 -16.38
C PRO A 514 -13.71 -4.16 -17.47
N ALA A 515 -13.19 -2.94 -17.43
CA ALA A 515 -12.21 -2.41 -18.38
C ALA A 515 -10.97 -1.85 -17.66
N GLY A 516 -10.15 -1.10 -18.38
CA GLY A 516 -8.94 -0.49 -17.84
C GLY A 516 -7.93 -1.54 -17.38
N SER A 517 -7.72 -1.67 -16.07
CA SER A 517 -6.76 -2.64 -15.55
C SER A 517 -7.16 -4.10 -15.74
N LYS A 518 -8.41 -4.39 -16.07
CA LYS A 518 -8.97 -5.73 -16.25
C LYS A 518 -8.98 -6.23 -17.71
N ILE A 519 -8.69 -5.37 -18.68
CA ILE A 519 -8.62 -5.80 -20.09
C ILE A 519 -7.67 -7.00 -20.23
N ASN A 520 -8.02 -7.93 -21.10
CA ASN A 520 -7.30 -9.19 -21.32
C ASN A 520 -7.28 -10.15 -20.11
N SER A 521 -8.06 -9.88 -19.05
CA SER A 521 -8.28 -10.83 -17.97
C SER A 521 -9.46 -11.75 -18.27
N ARG A 522 -9.53 -12.87 -17.55
CA ARG A 522 -10.69 -13.74 -17.58
C ARG A 522 -11.99 -13.01 -17.26
N VAL A 523 -11.96 -12.14 -16.25
CA VAL A 523 -13.12 -11.30 -15.86
C VAL A 523 -13.63 -10.46 -17.04
N TYR A 524 -12.72 -9.89 -17.82
CA TYR A 524 -13.06 -9.12 -19.00
C TYR A 524 -13.72 -9.99 -20.09
N PHE A 525 -13.14 -11.16 -20.38
CA PHE A 525 -13.70 -12.07 -21.39
C PHE A 525 -15.01 -12.72 -20.91
N ASP A 526 -15.17 -13.01 -19.59
CA ASP A 526 -16.42 -13.49 -19.04
C ASP A 526 -17.54 -12.44 -19.17
N ALA A 527 -17.22 -11.17 -18.93
CA ALA A 527 -18.18 -10.08 -19.15
C ALA A 527 -18.60 -9.96 -20.62
N LEU A 528 -17.67 -10.10 -21.57
CA LEU A 528 -17.98 -10.15 -22.99
C LEU A 528 -18.89 -11.34 -23.33
N ARG A 529 -18.58 -12.54 -22.84
CA ARG A 529 -19.40 -13.74 -23.05
C ARG A 529 -20.82 -13.60 -22.50
N GLN A 530 -20.99 -12.95 -21.34
CA GLN A 530 -22.33 -12.65 -20.78
C GLN A 530 -23.15 -11.72 -21.70
N LEU A 531 -22.48 -10.88 -22.48
CA LEU A 531 -23.12 -10.03 -23.48
C LEU A 531 -23.26 -10.70 -24.85
N GLY A 532 -22.79 -11.96 -25.02
CA GLY A 532 -22.77 -12.66 -26.30
C GLY A 532 -21.70 -12.16 -27.27
N LEU A 533 -20.67 -11.48 -26.79
CA LEU A 533 -19.62 -10.83 -27.60
C LEU A 533 -18.31 -11.60 -27.51
N LYS A 534 -17.51 -11.58 -28.59
CA LYS A 534 -16.25 -12.32 -28.70
C LYS A 534 -15.06 -11.55 -28.16
N ASP A 535 -15.01 -10.25 -28.46
CA ASP A 535 -13.85 -9.40 -28.18
C ASP A 535 -14.24 -7.95 -27.91
N GLY A 536 -13.24 -7.15 -27.56
CA GLY A 536 -13.45 -5.73 -27.25
C GLY A 536 -13.85 -4.87 -28.43
N ARG A 537 -13.53 -5.26 -29.67
CA ARG A 537 -13.99 -4.53 -30.86
C ARG A 537 -15.47 -4.78 -31.12
N GLU A 538 -15.92 -6.02 -30.97
CA GLU A 538 -17.37 -6.32 -31.01
C GLU A 538 -18.11 -5.56 -29.93
N PHE A 539 -17.56 -5.48 -28.73
CA PHE A 539 -18.15 -4.67 -27.64
C PHE A 539 -18.26 -3.19 -28.01
N LEU A 540 -17.19 -2.61 -28.55
CA LEU A 540 -17.21 -1.21 -28.96
C LEU A 540 -18.18 -0.96 -30.12
N LYS A 541 -18.33 -1.92 -31.07
CA LYS A 541 -19.38 -1.86 -32.10
C LYS A 541 -20.78 -1.98 -31.51
N TRP A 542 -20.93 -2.90 -30.54
CA TRP A 542 -22.20 -3.12 -29.84
C TRP A 542 -22.70 -1.87 -29.08
N LEU A 543 -21.76 -1.01 -28.61
CA LEU A 543 -22.14 0.26 -27.97
C LEU A 543 -22.78 1.26 -28.93
N ILE A 544 -22.60 1.15 -30.27
CA ILE A 544 -23.15 2.08 -31.23
C ILE A 544 -24.67 1.85 -31.30
N ASN A 545 -25.42 2.90 -31.04
CA ASN A 545 -26.90 2.90 -30.99
C ASN A 545 -27.51 1.92 -29.97
N ASN A 546 -26.74 1.51 -28.96
CA ASN A 546 -27.25 0.63 -27.91
C ASN A 546 -27.69 1.43 -26.69
N GLU A 547 -28.99 1.39 -26.41
CA GLU A 547 -29.61 2.12 -25.30
C GLU A 547 -29.42 1.42 -23.94
N GLU A 548 -29.00 0.13 -23.93
CA GLU A 548 -28.74 -0.62 -22.69
C GLU A 548 -27.40 -0.23 -22.03
N ALA A 549 -26.55 0.55 -22.71
CA ALA A 549 -25.25 0.93 -22.23
C ALA A 549 -25.03 2.45 -22.31
N LEU A 550 -24.43 2.99 -21.27
CA LEU A 550 -24.07 4.40 -21.18
C LEU A 550 -22.57 4.54 -20.90
N LEU A 551 -21.93 5.37 -21.69
CA LEU A 551 -20.57 5.81 -21.41
C LEU A 551 -20.62 6.87 -20.31
N VAL A 552 -19.82 6.72 -19.28
CA VAL A 552 -19.80 7.61 -18.11
C VAL A 552 -18.45 8.30 -18.00
N LEU A 553 -18.47 9.61 -17.99
CA LEU A 553 -17.29 10.45 -17.75
C LEU A 553 -17.47 11.27 -16.48
N HIS A 554 -16.59 11.07 -15.51
CA HIS A 554 -16.40 12.01 -14.41
C HIS A 554 -15.31 13.01 -14.80
N THR A 555 -15.64 14.28 -14.81
CA THR A 555 -14.74 15.34 -15.23
C THR A 555 -14.57 16.43 -14.17
N ASN A 556 -13.43 17.10 -14.22
CA ASN A 556 -13.10 18.23 -13.39
C ASN A 556 -12.95 19.54 -14.19
N SER A 557 -13.15 19.49 -15.51
CA SER A 557 -13.17 20.66 -16.38
C SER A 557 -13.82 20.34 -17.73
N ASN A 558 -14.36 21.37 -18.38
CA ASN A 558 -14.91 21.24 -19.73
C ASN A 558 -13.83 20.84 -20.75
N GLU A 559 -12.60 21.39 -20.64
CA GLU A 559 -11.48 21.04 -21.52
C GLU A 559 -11.18 19.56 -21.51
N ARG A 560 -11.14 18.94 -20.32
CA ARG A 560 -10.93 17.51 -20.19
C ARG A 560 -12.07 16.71 -20.78
N THR A 561 -13.30 17.16 -20.62
CA THR A 561 -14.49 16.52 -21.20
C THR A 561 -14.36 16.46 -22.71
N GLU A 562 -14.10 17.57 -23.35
CA GLU A 562 -13.98 17.65 -24.81
C GLU A 562 -12.77 16.81 -25.33
N LYS A 563 -11.67 16.83 -24.61
CA LYS A 563 -10.50 16.01 -24.95
C LYS A 563 -10.80 14.52 -24.89
N VAL A 564 -11.44 14.02 -23.83
CA VAL A 564 -11.78 12.60 -23.70
C VAL A 564 -12.81 12.22 -24.74
N LYS A 565 -13.85 13.05 -24.95
CA LYS A 565 -14.85 12.86 -26.01
C LYS A 565 -14.19 12.75 -27.39
N TYR A 566 -13.33 13.70 -27.74
CA TYR A 566 -12.58 13.69 -28.99
C TYR A 566 -11.77 12.41 -29.17
N LEU A 567 -11.07 11.96 -28.13
CA LEU A 567 -10.28 10.72 -28.19
C LEU A 567 -11.16 9.51 -28.52
N TRP A 568 -12.35 9.42 -27.93
CA TRP A 568 -13.29 8.34 -28.20
C TRP A 568 -13.83 8.41 -29.63
N GLU A 569 -14.33 9.57 -30.06
CA GLU A 569 -14.86 9.77 -31.41
C GLU A 569 -13.79 9.49 -32.48
N SER A 570 -12.57 10.00 -32.29
CA SER A 570 -11.43 9.76 -33.14
C SER A 570 -11.05 8.27 -33.20
N TYR A 571 -11.12 7.56 -32.07
CA TYR A 571 -10.87 6.13 -32.01
C TYR A 571 -11.93 5.34 -32.79
N TYR A 572 -13.20 5.64 -32.60
CA TYR A 572 -14.27 5.00 -33.37
C TYR A 572 -14.12 5.20 -34.87
N ALA A 573 -13.91 6.44 -35.28
CA ALA A 573 -13.77 6.77 -36.71
C ALA A 573 -12.60 6.03 -37.38
N ARG A 574 -11.52 5.78 -36.68
CA ARG A 574 -10.32 5.14 -37.27
C ARG A 574 -10.29 3.63 -37.11
N ARG A 575 -10.79 3.09 -35.99
CA ARG A 575 -10.54 1.68 -35.61
C ARG A 575 -11.79 0.81 -35.58
N ILE A 576 -12.93 1.36 -35.17
CA ILE A 576 -14.14 0.56 -34.93
C ILE A 576 -15.12 0.60 -36.09
N ALA A 577 -15.41 1.79 -36.58
CA ALA A 577 -16.35 2.05 -37.68
C ALA A 577 -15.76 3.00 -38.73
N PRO A 578 -14.71 2.58 -39.47
CA PRO A 578 -14.09 3.41 -40.51
C PRO A 578 -15.12 3.80 -41.55
N GLY A 579 -15.20 5.11 -41.85
CA GLY A 579 -16.16 5.65 -42.82
C GLY A 579 -17.58 5.87 -42.31
N GLN A 580 -17.87 5.49 -41.05
CA GLN A 580 -19.11 5.87 -40.37
C GLN A 580 -18.81 7.04 -39.42
N GLY A 581 -19.63 8.09 -39.52
CA GLY A 581 -19.61 9.12 -38.51
C GLY A 581 -20.12 8.54 -37.18
N VAL A 582 -19.34 8.66 -36.10
CA VAL A 582 -19.76 8.27 -34.76
C VAL A 582 -19.61 9.48 -33.85
N SER A 583 -20.62 9.77 -33.06
CA SER A 583 -20.60 10.87 -32.11
C SER A 583 -21.05 10.42 -30.72
N MET A 584 -20.48 11.07 -29.72
CA MET A 584 -20.86 10.91 -28.32
C MET A 584 -21.89 11.97 -27.98
N LEU A 585 -23.17 11.57 -27.90
CA LEU A 585 -24.25 12.48 -27.53
C LEU A 585 -24.48 12.44 -26.01
N PRO A 586 -24.43 13.59 -25.30
CA PRO A 586 -24.75 13.63 -23.90
C PRO A 586 -26.25 13.36 -23.70
N VAL A 587 -26.57 12.29 -22.99
CA VAL A 587 -27.95 11.92 -22.63
C VAL A 587 -28.31 12.56 -21.31
N HIS A 588 -27.40 12.56 -20.36
CA HIS A 588 -27.53 13.22 -19.08
C HIS A 588 -26.25 13.99 -18.75
N ASP A 589 -26.38 15.27 -18.46
CA ASP A 589 -25.28 16.14 -18.08
C ASP A 589 -25.56 16.77 -16.71
N PHE A 590 -24.77 16.34 -15.72
CA PHE A 590 -24.90 16.81 -14.34
C PHE A 590 -23.73 17.73 -13.94
N ARG A 591 -23.01 18.29 -14.91
CA ARG A 591 -21.93 19.23 -14.61
C ARG A 591 -22.49 20.55 -14.08
N GLY A 592 -21.84 21.05 -13.03
CA GLY A 592 -22.10 22.43 -12.59
C GLY A 592 -21.49 23.47 -13.52
N SER A 593 -21.68 24.74 -13.20
CA SER A 593 -21.13 25.90 -13.96
C SER A 593 -19.60 25.85 -14.10
N THR A 594 -18.90 25.17 -13.19
CA THR A 594 -17.44 24.95 -13.22
C THR A 594 -16.99 23.83 -14.16
N GLY A 595 -17.91 23.10 -14.80
CA GLY A 595 -17.62 21.94 -15.62
C GLY A 595 -17.25 20.69 -14.83
N ILE A 596 -17.40 20.71 -13.50
CA ILE A 596 -17.13 19.55 -12.63
C ILE A 596 -18.41 18.73 -12.50
N GLY A 597 -18.34 17.42 -12.76
CA GLY A 597 -19.48 16.54 -12.58
C GLY A 597 -19.44 15.27 -13.44
N LEU A 598 -20.59 14.63 -13.55
CA LEU A 598 -20.80 13.44 -14.36
C LEU A 598 -21.54 13.79 -15.65
N VAL A 599 -21.06 13.20 -16.75
CA VAL A 599 -21.76 13.22 -18.04
C VAL A 599 -21.96 11.78 -18.50
N PHE A 600 -23.17 11.48 -18.93
CA PHE A 600 -23.53 10.19 -19.50
C PHE A 600 -23.78 10.36 -21.00
N TYR A 601 -23.15 9.53 -21.80
CA TYR A 601 -23.21 9.60 -23.25
C TYR A 601 -23.80 8.33 -23.84
N SER A 602 -24.58 8.49 -24.89
CA SER A 602 -24.84 7.43 -25.87
C SER A 602 -23.85 7.53 -27.02
N VAL A 603 -23.49 6.39 -27.60
CA VAL A 603 -22.70 6.29 -28.82
C VAL A 603 -23.66 6.19 -29.99
N VAL A 604 -23.69 7.17 -30.87
CA VAL A 604 -24.61 7.19 -31.99
C VAL A 604 -23.86 7.23 -33.31
N SER A 605 -24.41 6.56 -34.32
CA SER A 605 -23.95 6.69 -35.70
C SER A 605 -24.53 7.98 -36.28
N THR A 606 -23.66 8.87 -36.76
CA THR A 606 -24.04 10.07 -37.51
C THR A 606 -23.84 9.74 -39.01
N ARG A 607 -24.90 9.44 -39.68
CA ARG A 607 -24.85 9.29 -41.14
C ARG A 607 -25.04 10.62 -41.83
#